data_814441f73fa0d29710ece3666a444c43
#
_entry.id   814441f73fa0d29710ece3666a444c43
#
_cell.length_a   1.000
_cell.length_b   1.000
_cell.length_c   1.000
_cell.angle_alpha   90.00
_cell.angle_beta   90.00
_cell.angle_gamma   90.00
#
_symmetry.space_group_name_H-M   'P 1'
#
loop_
_entity.id
_entity.type
_entity.pdbx_description
1 polymer ?
#
loop_
_entity_poly.entity_id
_entity_poly.type
_entity_poly.pdbx_seq_one_letter_code
_entity_poly.pdbx_strand_id
1 'polypeptide(L)'
;MARSLPDGWNINISFAEHGQQAIDMVKEGKGDILFLDLNMPILDGFQTMQIIRNEDLPTLVIVVSGDVQQEARNRMLALGAIDFIRKPMDNEKLTVILAKYGIYNGDASSEKREQSNLLSENADEAEKLDAFRELANVAMGQAGENLASILNEFIELPIPNVSLLHSNELHMALDEVNRNSQMSAVSKGFISSGISGEAIILFNDSNVQNMANLLGDDISNEDDSGEIEVLMDISNILIGACLNALSTQLNVKFTHNSPIILGMHCDLYDLMQGQTSRWNKVLAIEIAYAISKHNINFELLLLIPDKDVDTVFNRLVFQKGGLNE
;
A
#
# COMPACT_ATOMS: atom_id res chain seq x y z
N MET A 1 23.01 -9.35 -23.48
CA MET A 1 21.66 -9.86 -23.27
C MET A 1 21.57 -11.37 -23.46
N ALA A 2 21.76 -11.93 -24.65
CA ALA A 2 21.66 -13.40 -24.85
C ALA A 2 22.60 -14.25 -23.97
N ARG A 3 23.74 -13.75 -23.55
CA ARG A 3 24.68 -14.45 -22.64
C ARG A 3 24.25 -14.49 -21.18
N SER A 4 23.22 -13.74 -20.82
CA SER A 4 22.66 -13.69 -19.46
C SER A 4 21.36 -14.47 -19.34
N LEU A 5 20.95 -15.19 -20.38
CA LEU A 5 19.81 -16.11 -20.31
C LEU A 5 20.18 -17.38 -19.54
N PRO A 6 19.22 -17.99 -18.81
CA PRO A 6 19.46 -19.20 -18.06
C PRO A 6 19.94 -20.37 -18.91
N ASP A 7 20.94 -21.12 -18.43
CA ASP A 7 21.42 -22.32 -19.09
C ASP A 7 20.34 -23.41 -19.13
N GLY A 8 20.22 -24.09 -20.27
CA GLY A 8 19.22 -25.16 -20.42
C GLY A 8 17.80 -24.69 -20.78
N TRP A 9 17.58 -23.39 -20.95
CA TRP A 9 16.30 -22.87 -21.41
C TRP A 9 16.12 -23.12 -22.91
N ASN A 10 15.22 -24.04 -23.27
CA ASN A 10 14.97 -24.43 -24.65
C ASN A 10 14.07 -23.39 -25.35
N ILE A 11 14.70 -22.36 -25.92
CA ILE A 11 14.02 -21.24 -26.60
C ILE A 11 14.67 -20.89 -27.93
N ASN A 12 13.89 -20.28 -28.80
CA ASN A 12 14.37 -19.67 -30.03
C ASN A 12 14.62 -18.17 -29.78
N ILE A 13 15.87 -17.72 -29.93
CA ILE A 13 16.24 -16.32 -29.72
C ILE A 13 16.28 -15.59 -31.04
N SER A 14 15.60 -14.46 -31.11
CA SER A 14 15.63 -13.53 -32.22
C SER A 14 16.10 -12.14 -31.74
N PHE A 15 16.74 -11.37 -32.63
CA PHE A 15 17.26 -10.05 -32.30
C PHE A 15 16.61 -8.98 -33.17
N ALA A 16 16.24 -7.86 -32.55
CA ALA A 16 15.78 -6.65 -33.20
C ALA A 16 16.73 -5.49 -32.86
N GLU A 17 17.13 -4.69 -33.82
CA GLU A 17 18.03 -3.57 -33.65
C GLU A 17 17.32 -2.29 -33.16
N HIS A 18 15.99 -2.21 -33.37
CA HIS A 18 15.14 -1.10 -32.97
C HIS A 18 13.68 -1.53 -32.79
N GLY A 19 12.86 -0.67 -32.19
CA GLY A 19 11.50 -1.00 -31.82
C GLY A 19 10.60 -1.42 -32.99
N GLN A 20 10.72 -0.80 -34.16
CA GLN A 20 9.91 -1.17 -35.32
C GLN A 20 10.17 -2.61 -35.77
N GLN A 21 11.44 -3.01 -35.84
CA GLN A 21 11.79 -4.40 -36.18
C GLN A 21 11.26 -5.40 -35.14
N ALA A 22 11.30 -5.03 -33.85
CA ALA A 22 10.73 -5.86 -32.79
C ALA A 22 9.21 -6.06 -32.97
N ILE A 23 8.47 -4.99 -33.28
CA ILE A 23 7.03 -5.05 -33.57
C ILE A 23 6.73 -5.96 -34.76
N ASP A 24 7.48 -5.79 -35.86
CA ASP A 24 7.27 -6.60 -37.08
C ASP A 24 7.49 -8.09 -36.77
N MET A 25 8.53 -8.41 -35.99
CA MET A 25 8.81 -9.80 -35.56
C MET A 25 7.72 -10.38 -34.65
N VAL A 26 7.17 -9.58 -33.74
CA VAL A 26 6.04 -10.01 -32.87
C VAL A 26 4.80 -10.28 -33.75
N LYS A 27 4.51 -9.43 -34.75
CA LYS A 27 3.42 -9.63 -35.70
C LYS A 27 3.59 -10.89 -36.56
N GLU A 28 4.82 -11.31 -36.81
CA GLU A 28 5.15 -12.58 -37.50
C GLU A 28 5.06 -13.81 -36.58
N GLY A 29 4.65 -13.63 -35.30
CA GLY A 29 4.59 -14.73 -34.31
C GLY A 29 5.95 -15.13 -33.76
N LYS A 30 6.95 -14.25 -33.83
CA LYS A 30 8.28 -14.43 -33.23
C LYS A 30 8.38 -13.48 -32.03
N GLY A 31 8.35 -13.98 -30.82
CA GLY A 31 8.53 -13.15 -29.63
C GLY A 31 7.38 -13.27 -28.64
N ASP A 32 7.17 -14.47 -28.12
CA ASP A 32 6.28 -14.69 -26.98
C ASP A 32 6.71 -13.83 -25.77
N ILE A 33 8.03 -13.59 -25.67
CA ILE A 33 8.64 -12.73 -24.66
C ILE A 33 9.58 -11.74 -25.34
N LEU A 34 9.40 -10.47 -25.06
CA LEU A 34 10.21 -9.38 -25.57
C LEU A 34 11.03 -8.73 -24.42
N PHE A 35 12.36 -8.82 -24.51
CA PHE A 35 13.27 -8.04 -23.67
C PHE A 35 13.51 -6.69 -24.37
N LEU A 36 12.89 -5.64 -23.86
CA LEU A 36 12.84 -4.33 -24.49
C LEU A 36 13.80 -3.34 -23.84
N ASP A 37 14.75 -2.81 -24.60
CA ASP A 37 15.57 -1.68 -24.15
C ASP A 37 14.77 -0.37 -24.28
N LEU A 38 14.96 0.56 -23.36
CA LEU A 38 14.34 1.89 -23.45
C LEU A 38 15.04 2.77 -24.48
N ASN A 39 16.36 2.71 -24.55
CA ASN A 39 17.17 3.58 -25.38
C ASN A 39 17.54 2.89 -26.70
N MET A 40 16.68 3.02 -27.69
CA MET A 40 16.89 2.48 -29.03
C MET A 40 16.72 3.55 -30.11
N PRO A 41 17.46 3.45 -31.26
CA PRO A 41 17.24 4.35 -32.39
C PRO A 41 15.92 4.06 -33.10
N ILE A 42 15.45 4.98 -33.93
CA ILE A 42 14.28 4.90 -34.81
C ILE A 42 12.95 4.88 -34.04
N LEU A 43 12.74 3.88 -33.18
CA LEU A 43 11.60 3.74 -32.29
C LEU A 43 12.09 3.32 -30.93
N ASP A 44 11.91 4.18 -29.95
CA ASP A 44 12.35 3.94 -28.57
C ASP A 44 11.47 2.91 -27.84
N GLY A 45 11.89 2.51 -26.62
CA GLY A 45 11.16 1.50 -25.86
C GLY A 45 9.77 1.94 -25.44
N PHE A 46 9.55 3.23 -25.14
CA PHE A 46 8.24 3.75 -24.78
C PHE A 46 7.26 3.73 -25.97
N GLN A 47 7.72 4.19 -27.12
CA GLN A 47 6.94 4.17 -28.34
C GLN A 47 6.61 2.74 -28.77
N THR A 48 7.59 1.83 -28.67
CA THR A 48 7.41 0.40 -28.94
C THR A 48 6.34 -0.19 -28.04
N MET A 49 6.40 0.07 -26.75
CA MET A 49 5.43 -0.41 -25.78
C MET A 49 4.02 0.13 -26.03
N GLN A 50 3.89 1.42 -26.39
CA GLN A 50 2.61 2.02 -26.77
C GLN A 50 1.96 1.34 -27.97
N ILE A 51 2.76 1.00 -28.99
CA ILE A 51 2.25 0.30 -30.17
C ILE A 51 1.82 -1.13 -29.81
N ILE A 52 2.63 -1.86 -29.05
CA ILE A 52 2.29 -3.21 -28.56
C ILE A 52 0.96 -3.16 -27.81
N ARG A 53 0.75 -2.17 -26.94
CA ARG A 53 -0.48 -1.99 -26.17
C ARG A 53 -1.67 -1.61 -27.04
N ASN A 54 -1.50 -0.65 -27.95
CA ASN A 54 -2.58 -0.15 -28.80
C ASN A 54 -3.06 -1.19 -29.83
N GLU A 55 -2.16 -2.03 -30.30
CA GLU A 55 -2.47 -3.08 -31.28
C GLU A 55 -2.75 -4.44 -30.63
N ASP A 56 -2.76 -4.50 -29.28
CA ASP A 56 -2.99 -5.72 -28.48
C ASP A 56 -2.13 -6.91 -28.96
N LEU A 57 -0.84 -6.65 -29.20
CA LEU A 57 0.07 -7.67 -29.70
C LEU A 57 0.36 -8.74 -28.64
N PRO A 58 0.33 -10.05 -28.98
CA PRO A 58 0.45 -11.16 -28.05
C PRO A 58 1.91 -11.40 -27.63
N THR A 59 2.50 -10.50 -26.84
CA THR A 59 3.87 -10.61 -26.32
C THR A 59 3.95 -10.16 -24.86
N LEU A 60 4.72 -10.88 -24.07
CA LEU A 60 5.07 -10.49 -22.70
C LEU A 60 6.30 -9.59 -22.75
N VAL A 61 6.20 -8.37 -22.26
CA VAL A 61 7.32 -7.41 -22.31
C VAL A 61 8.01 -7.29 -20.96
N ILE A 62 9.31 -7.58 -20.94
CA ILE A 62 10.22 -7.30 -19.81
C ILE A 62 11.15 -6.17 -20.26
N VAL A 63 11.12 -5.06 -19.55
CA VAL A 63 11.97 -3.91 -19.86
C VAL A 63 13.39 -4.11 -19.31
N VAL A 64 14.41 -3.79 -20.10
CA VAL A 64 15.82 -3.91 -19.70
C VAL A 64 16.52 -2.58 -19.96
N SER A 65 16.82 -1.79 -18.90
CA SER A 65 17.41 -0.45 -19.05
C SER A 65 18.63 -0.24 -18.15
N GLY A 66 19.56 0.60 -18.63
CA GLY A 66 20.71 1.07 -17.83
C GLY A 66 20.35 2.25 -16.92
N ASP A 67 19.33 3.01 -17.28
CA ASP A 67 18.84 4.14 -16.51
C ASP A 67 17.63 3.70 -15.67
N VAL A 68 17.69 3.97 -14.37
CA VAL A 68 16.68 3.52 -13.40
C VAL A 68 16.06 4.75 -12.76
N GLN A 69 15.51 5.64 -13.59
CA GLN A 69 14.59 6.63 -13.08
C GLN A 69 13.27 5.91 -12.76
N GLN A 70 12.82 6.06 -11.53
CA GLN A 70 11.59 5.43 -11.03
C GLN A 70 10.39 5.76 -11.93
N GLU A 71 10.36 6.95 -12.48
CA GLU A 71 9.34 7.41 -13.43
C GLU A 71 9.26 6.56 -14.71
N ALA A 72 10.43 6.25 -15.29
CA ALA A 72 10.52 5.42 -16.49
C ALA A 72 9.98 4.00 -16.21
N ARG A 73 10.35 3.42 -15.05
CA ARG A 73 9.86 2.12 -14.60
C ARG A 73 8.34 2.12 -14.46
N ASN A 74 7.79 3.07 -13.72
CA ASN A 74 6.36 3.17 -13.46
C ASN A 74 5.55 3.38 -14.74
N ARG A 75 6.05 4.22 -15.64
CA ARG A 75 5.42 4.46 -16.94
C ARG A 75 5.38 3.19 -17.79
N MET A 76 6.46 2.40 -17.81
CA MET A 76 6.48 1.13 -18.55
C MET A 76 5.56 0.07 -17.98
N LEU A 77 5.50 -0.06 -16.64
CA LEU A 77 4.56 -0.96 -15.98
C LEU A 77 3.10 -0.53 -16.23
N ALA A 78 2.81 0.78 -16.20
CA ALA A 78 1.49 1.32 -16.53
C ALA A 78 1.09 1.06 -18.00
N LEU A 79 2.05 0.99 -18.91
CA LEU A 79 1.85 0.61 -20.30
C LEU A 79 1.66 -0.91 -20.49
N GLY A 80 1.85 -1.72 -19.44
CA GLY A 80 1.62 -3.16 -19.47
C GLY A 80 2.90 -4.03 -19.58
N ALA A 81 4.09 -3.47 -19.34
CA ALA A 81 5.27 -4.28 -19.14
C ALA A 81 5.10 -5.15 -17.87
N ILE A 82 5.51 -6.41 -17.93
CA ILE A 82 5.34 -7.33 -16.79
C ILE A 82 6.40 -7.12 -15.73
N ASP A 83 7.62 -6.70 -16.12
CA ASP A 83 8.69 -6.42 -15.16
C ASP A 83 9.78 -5.52 -15.79
N PHE A 84 10.73 -5.07 -14.92
CA PHE A 84 11.81 -4.16 -15.29
C PHE A 84 13.15 -4.67 -14.73
N ILE A 85 14.16 -4.81 -15.59
CA ILE A 85 15.49 -5.30 -15.23
C ILE A 85 16.54 -4.20 -15.47
N ARG A 86 17.37 -3.94 -14.47
CA ARG A 86 18.49 -3.02 -14.59
C ARG A 86 19.68 -3.66 -15.30
N LYS A 87 20.30 -2.93 -16.23
CA LYS A 87 21.61 -3.32 -16.80
C LYS A 87 22.76 -3.01 -15.82
N PRO A 88 23.78 -3.87 -15.67
CA PRO A 88 23.97 -5.12 -16.38
C PRO A 88 22.99 -6.21 -15.93
N MET A 89 22.48 -6.98 -16.91
CA MET A 89 21.53 -8.05 -16.65
C MET A 89 22.26 -9.24 -16.01
N ASP A 90 21.83 -9.57 -14.81
CA ASP A 90 22.33 -10.71 -14.04
C ASP A 90 21.46 -11.95 -14.35
N ASN A 91 22.13 -13.10 -14.59
CA ASN A 91 21.46 -14.36 -14.88
C ASN A 91 20.56 -14.81 -13.72
N GLU A 92 21.00 -14.61 -12.48
CA GLU A 92 20.22 -15.01 -11.29
C GLU A 92 18.94 -14.19 -11.19
N LYS A 93 19.02 -12.87 -11.33
CA LYS A 93 17.83 -11.96 -11.31
C LYS A 93 16.86 -12.26 -12.43
N LEU A 94 17.38 -12.53 -13.63
CA LEU A 94 16.55 -12.89 -14.76
C LEU A 94 15.81 -14.21 -14.52
N THR A 95 16.52 -15.22 -13.99
CA THR A 95 15.92 -16.52 -13.66
C THR A 95 14.78 -16.38 -12.64
N VAL A 96 14.95 -15.54 -11.62
CA VAL A 96 13.92 -15.25 -10.62
C VAL A 96 12.69 -14.61 -11.26
N ILE A 97 12.86 -13.61 -12.11
CA ILE A 97 11.76 -12.95 -12.81
C ILE A 97 11.01 -13.93 -13.72
N LEU A 98 11.73 -14.71 -14.51
CA LEU A 98 11.12 -15.71 -15.39
C LEU A 98 10.37 -16.80 -14.61
N ALA A 99 10.89 -17.22 -13.45
CA ALA A 99 10.22 -18.17 -12.57
C ALA A 99 8.96 -17.59 -11.93
N LYS A 100 9.01 -16.30 -11.50
CA LYS A 100 7.86 -15.55 -10.94
C LYS A 100 6.65 -15.56 -11.89
N TYR A 101 6.90 -15.45 -13.18
CA TYR A 101 5.84 -15.45 -14.20
C TYR A 101 5.58 -16.81 -14.84
N GLY A 102 6.17 -17.89 -14.29
CA GLY A 102 5.97 -19.25 -14.81
C GLY A 102 6.60 -19.53 -16.18
N ILE A 103 7.49 -18.65 -16.64
CA ILE A 103 8.11 -18.70 -17.98
C ILE A 103 9.26 -19.70 -18.02
N TYR A 104 10.00 -19.85 -16.93
CA TYR A 104 11.13 -20.74 -16.81
C TYR A 104 11.21 -21.39 -15.42
N ASN A 105 11.22 -22.72 -15.38
CA ASN A 105 11.32 -23.52 -14.16
C ASN A 105 12.65 -24.33 -14.16
N GLY A 106 13.77 -23.63 -14.13
CA GLY A 106 15.08 -24.31 -14.10
C GLY A 106 15.40 -25.02 -12.78
N ASP A 107 16.33 -26.00 -12.82
CA ASP A 107 16.81 -26.79 -11.68
C ASP A 107 17.67 -25.99 -10.67
N ALA A 108 17.20 -24.86 -10.18
CA ALA A 108 17.87 -24.17 -9.08
C ALA A 108 17.44 -24.79 -7.76
N SER A 109 18.43 -25.20 -6.94
CA SER A 109 18.18 -25.75 -5.60
C SER A 109 17.31 -24.82 -4.77
N SER A 110 16.29 -25.37 -4.11
CA SER A 110 15.27 -24.66 -3.33
C SER A 110 15.82 -23.64 -2.33
N GLU A 111 16.96 -23.93 -1.72
CA GLU A 111 17.58 -23.07 -0.69
C GLU A 111 18.15 -21.74 -1.25
N LYS A 112 18.69 -21.72 -2.49
CA LYS A 112 19.16 -20.47 -3.13
C LYS A 112 18.01 -19.62 -3.68
N ARG A 113 16.89 -20.25 -4.06
CA ARG A 113 15.68 -19.55 -4.50
C ARG A 113 15.01 -18.80 -3.36
N GLU A 114 14.90 -19.44 -2.18
CA GLU A 114 14.32 -18.80 -1.01
C GLU A 114 15.13 -17.58 -0.54
N GLN A 115 16.47 -17.67 -0.51
CA GLN A 115 17.30 -16.52 -0.09
C GLN A 115 17.32 -15.36 -1.09
N SER A 116 17.32 -15.62 -2.39
CA SER A 116 17.34 -14.56 -3.42
C SER A 116 15.96 -13.90 -3.57
N ASN A 117 14.87 -14.66 -3.46
CA ASN A 117 13.51 -14.13 -3.42
C ASN A 117 13.29 -13.30 -2.15
N LEU A 118 13.70 -13.78 -0.99
CA LEU A 118 13.61 -13.04 0.28
C LEU A 118 14.38 -11.72 0.25
N LEU A 119 15.53 -11.65 -0.41
CA LEU A 119 16.31 -10.41 -0.51
C LEU A 119 15.70 -9.40 -1.48
N SER A 120 15.11 -9.85 -2.60
CA SER A 120 14.45 -8.96 -3.56
C SER A 120 13.06 -8.52 -3.09
N GLU A 121 12.29 -9.40 -2.48
CA GLU A 121 11.01 -9.10 -1.86
C GLU A 121 11.18 -8.15 -0.68
N ASN A 122 12.18 -8.38 0.17
CA ASN A 122 12.48 -7.49 1.30
C ASN A 122 12.93 -6.09 0.86
N ALA A 123 13.66 -5.95 -0.25
CA ALA A 123 14.05 -4.65 -0.77
C ALA A 123 12.86 -3.86 -1.36
N ASP A 124 11.98 -4.54 -2.09
CA ASP A 124 10.75 -3.96 -2.64
C ASP A 124 9.75 -3.62 -1.51
N GLU A 125 9.63 -4.48 -0.51
CA GLU A 125 8.80 -4.26 0.67
C GLU A 125 9.32 -3.09 1.53
N ALA A 126 10.63 -2.96 1.71
CA ALA A 126 11.23 -1.84 2.44
C ALA A 126 10.97 -0.50 1.74
N GLU A 127 11.10 -0.43 0.41
CA GLU A 127 10.79 0.78 -0.38
C GLU A 127 9.31 1.16 -0.25
N LYS A 128 8.41 0.18 -0.31
CA LYS A 128 6.97 0.39 -0.11
C LYS A 128 6.68 0.91 1.31
N LEU A 129 7.25 0.29 2.32
CA LEU A 129 7.05 0.73 3.71
C LEU A 129 7.54 2.15 3.95
N ASP A 130 8.68 2.55 3.36
CA ASP A 130 9.17 3.93 3.47
C ASP A 130 8.24 4.93 2.79
N ALA A 131 7.70 4.58 1.62
CA ALA A 131 6.70 5.40 0.94
C ALA A 131 5.40 5.53 1.75
N PHE A 132 4.96 4.45 2.39
CA PHE A 132 3.77 4.47 3.25
C PHE A 132 4.00 5.22 4.56
N ARG A 133 5.20 5.19 5.14
CA ARG A 133 5.55 6.00 6.30
C ARG A 133 5.47 7.49 5.96
N GLU A 134 5.98 7.89 4.80
CA GLU A 134 5.88 9.27 4.34
C GLU A 134 4.42 9.69 4.10
N LEU A 135 3.62 8.84 3.42
CA LEU A 135 2.18 9.03 3.26
C LEU A 135 1.49 9.23 4.61
N ALA A 136 1.74 8.34 5.56
CA ALA A 136 1.14 8.36 6.88
C ALA A 136 1.53 9.64 7.64
N ASN A 137 2.80 10.05 7.61
CA ASN A 137 3.27 11.28 8.24
C ASN A 137 2.56 12.51 7.71
N VAL A 138 2.43 12.64 6.39
CA VAL A 138 1.76 13.80 5.77
C VAL A 138 0.26 13.78 6.05
N ALA A 139 -0.38 12.61 5.91
CA ALA A 139 -1.81 12.46 6.18
C ALA A 139 -2.14 12.72 7.65
N MET A 140 -1.33 12.23 8.57
CA MET A 140 -1.46 12.45 10.00
C MET A 140 -1.33 13.94 10.35
N GLY A 141 -0.33 14.64 9.78
CA GLY A 141 -0.15 16.07 9.99
C GLY A 141 -1.37 16.89 9.56
N GLN A 142 -1.90 16.62 8.37
CA GLN A 142 -3.10 17.28 7.85
C GLN A 142 -4.36 16.94 8.67
N ALA A 143 -4.51 15.69 9.08
CA ALA A 143 -5.63 15.28 9.92
C ALA A 143 -5.54 15.92 11.30
N GLY A 144 -4.34 15.99 11.89
CA GLY A 144 -4.10 16.64 13.18
C GLY A 144 -4.39 18.15 13.15
N GLU A 145 -4.01 18.85 12.07
CA GLU A 145 -4.34 20.27 11.88
C GLU A 145 -5.85 20.48 11.80
N ASN A 146 -6.56 19.65 11.05
CA ASN A 146 -8.02 19.71 10.96
C ASN A 146 -8.68 19.46 12.32
N LEU A 147 -8.20 18.46 13.06
CA LEU A 147 -8.68 18.15 14.41
C LEU A 147 -8.42 19.29 15.39
N ALA A 148 -7.20 19.84 15.38
CA ALA A 148 -6.84 20.97 16.22
C ALA A 148 -7.76 22.17 15.96
N SER A 149 -8.14 22.41 14.70
CA SER A 149 -9.07 23.46 14.31
C SER A 149 -10.50 23.22 14.81
N ILE A 150 -10.97 21.95 14.74
CA ILE A 150 -12.34 21.59 15.16
C ILE A 150 -12.46 21.61 16.68
N LEU A 151 -11.49 21.03 17.38
CA LEU A 151 -11.51 20.91 18.84
C LEU A 151 -10.98 22.17 19.55
N ASN A 152 -10.37 23.09 18.79
CA ASN A 152 -9.67 24.28 19.32
C ASN A 152 -8.62 23.95 20.39
N GLU A 153 -7.94 22.80 20.18
CA GLU A 153 -6.92 22.27 21.11
C GLU A 153 -5.67 21.84 20.34
N PHE A 154 -4.54 21.77 21.05
CA PHE A 154 -3.29 21.26 20.47
C PHE A 154 -3.31 19.74 20.44
N ILE A 155 -3.08 19.15 19.25
CA ILE A 155 -3.01 17.72 19.03
C ILE A 155 -1.54 17.28 18.95
N GLU A 156 -1.15 16.37 19.81
CA GLU A 156 0.17 15.74 19.77
C GLU A 156 0.14 14.58 18.76
N LEU A 157 1.15 14.57 17.87
CA LEU A 157 1.26 13.62 16.77
C LEU A 157 2.62 12.91 16.89
N PRO A 158 2.70 11.72 17.46
CA PRO A 158 3.90 10.90 17.42
C PRO A 158 4.12 10.34 16.01
N ILE A 159 5.29 9.74 15.79
CA ILE A 159 5.61 9.10 14.51
C ILE A 159 4.66 7.91 14.29
N PRO A 160 3.96 7.83 13.13
CA PRO A 160 3.08 6.72 12.85
C PRO A 160 3.86 5.41 12.69
N ASN A 161 3.29 4.33 13.18
CA ASN A 161 3.81 2.99 12.95
C ASN A 161 3.19 2.43 11.66
N VAL A 162 4.05 1.97 10.73
CA VAL A 162 3.61 1.41 9.44
C VAL A 162 4.26 0.05 9.24
N SER A 163 3.45 -0.97 9.08
CA SER A 163 3.91 -2.34 8.94
C SER A 163 3.01 -3.16 8.01
N LEU A 164 3.63 -4.16 7.38
CA LEU A 164 2.94 -5.20 6.63
C LEU A 164 2.89 -6.44 7.52
N LEU A 165 1.70 -6.78 8.01
CA LEU A 165 1.50 -7.80 9.02
C LEU A 165 0.64 -8.95 8.49
N HIS A 166 1.00 -10.17 8.87
CA HIS A 166 0.06 -11.28 8.77
C HIS A 166 -1.02 -11.15 9.86
N SER A 167 -2.19 -11.71 9.63
CA SER A 167 -3.31 -11.62 10.58
C SER A 167 -2.94 -12.04 12.00
N ASN A 168 -2.09 -13.06 12.14
CA ASN A 168 -1.61 -13.53 13.46
C ASN A 168 -0.68 -12.52 14.14
N GLU A 169 0.15 -11.82 13.37
CA GLU A 169 1.08 -10.80 13.87
C GLU A 169 0.35 -9.53 14.29
N LEU A 170 -0.72 -9.17 13.56
CA LEU A 170 -1.59 -8.06 13.91
C LEU A 170 -2.25 -8.29 15.29
N HIS A 171 -2.73 -9.51 15.55
CA HIS A 171 -3.25 -9.86 16.88
C HIS A 171 -2.18 -9.69 17.97
N MET A 172 -0.96 -10.20 17.73
CA MET A 172 0.11 -10.11 18.73
C MET A 172 0.54 -8.67 18.99
N ALA A 173 0.62 -7.83 17.95
CA ALA A 173 0.99 -6.41 18.08
C ALA A 173 -0.05 -5.63 18.91
N LEU A 174 -1.33 -5.91 18.70
CA LEU A 174 -2.42 -5.28 19.45
C LEU A 174 -2.50 -5.78 20.91
N ASP A 175 -2.21 -7.06 21.16
CA ASP A 175 -2.18 -7.63 22.52
C ASP A 175 -1.08 -7.03 23.42
N GLU A 176 0.01 -6.55 22.82
CA GLU A 176 1.13 -5.99 23.56
C GLU A 176 0.83 -4.58 24.08
N VAL A 177 -0.03 -3.83 23.39
CA VAL A 177 -0.30 -2.41 23.66
C VAL A 177 -1.19 -2.19 24.89
N ASN A 178 -2.13 -3.10 25.24
CA ASN A 178 -3.13 -2.79 26.27
C ASN A 178 -3.67 -3.99 27.06
N ARG A 179 -2.83 -4.68 27.82
CA ARG A 179 -3.24 -5.87 28.59
C ARG A 179 -4.18 -5.62 29.78
N ASN A 180 -4.49 -4.37 30.17
CA ASN A 180 -5.21 -4.07 31.41
C ASN A 180 -6.24 -2.94 31.32
N SER A 181 -6.63 -2.47 30.14
CA SER A 181 -7.63 -1.40 30.02
C SER A 181 -8.82 -1.84 29.17
N GLN A 182 -10.02 -1.52 29.63
CA GLN A 182 -11.23 -1.64 28.82
C GLN A 182 -11.21 -0.58 27.74
N MET A 183 -11.59 -0.97 26.54
CA MET A 183 -11.58 -0.13 25.36
C MET A 183 -12.90 -0.20 24.60
N SER A 184 -13.24 0.91 23.97
CA SER A 184 -14.33 0.99 23.02
C SER A 184 -13.77 1.20 21.62
N ALA A 185 -14.32 0.53 20.64
CA ALA A 185 -13.83 0.56 19.27
C ALA A 185 -14.95 0.86 18.26
N VAL A 186 -14.61 1.72 17.30
CA VAL A 186 -15.50 2.09 16.19
C VAL A 186 -14.78 1.84 14.88
N SER A 187 -15.45 1.16 13.95
CA SER A 187 -14.92 0.87 12.62
C SER A 187 -15.69 1.60 11.54
N LYS A 188 -14.99 1.95 10.46
CA LYS A 188 -15.54 2.56 9.26
C LYS A 188 -14.84 2.04 8.01
N GLY A 189 -15.56 1.30 7.18
CA GLY A 189 -15.04 0.84 5.90
C GLY A 189 -14.93 1.99 4.90
N PHE A 190 -13.89 1.96 4.06
CA PHE A 190 -13.69 2.91 2.96
C PHE A 190 -13.30 2.21 1.67
N ILE A 191 -13.68 2.82 0.53
CA ILE A 191 -13.36 2.31 -0.79
C ILE A 191 -13.12 3.45 -1.79
N SER A 192 -12.18 3.26 -2.69
CA SER A 192 -11.92 4.13 -3.85
C SER A 192 -11.19 3.35 -4.93
N SER A 193 -11.51 3.54 -6.19
CA SER A 193 -10.73 3.18 -7.41
C SER A 193 -9.68 2.07 -7.25
N GLY A 194 -10.08 0.88 -6.79
CA GLY A 194 -9.19 -0.27 -6.58
C GLY A 194 -8.45 -0.27 -5.24
N ILE A 195 -8.82 0.60 -4.31
CA ILE A 195 -8.34 0.61 -2.92
C ILE A 195 -9.53 0.38 -2.02
N SER A 196 -9.44 -0.58 -1.14
CA SER A 196 -10.40 -0.82 -0.08
C SER A 196 -9.68 -0.91 1.26
N GLY A 197 -10.38 -0.60 2.35
CA GLY A 197 -9.79 -0.69 3.67
C GLY A 197 -10.79 -0.44 4.78
N GLU A 198 -10.30 -0.53 5.98
CA GLU A 198 -11.04 -0.31 7.21
C GLU A 198 -10.25 0.63 8.13
N ALA A 199 -10.91 1.65 8.64
CA ALA A 199 -10.38 2.55 9.64
C ALA A 199 -11.02 2.19 10.98
N ILE A 200 -10.21 1.92 11.99
CA ILE A 200 -10.66 1.56 13.33
C ILE A 200 -10.11 2.59 14.29
N ILE A 201 -10.97 3.13 15.13
CA ILE A 201 -10.56 3.98 16.25
C ILE A 201 -10.72 3.20 17.53
N LEU A 202 -9.68 3.23 18.34
CA LEU A 202 -9.61 2.61 19.65
C LEU A 202 -9.57 3.72 20.71
N PHE A 203 -10.54 3.72 21.59
CA PHE A 203 -10.63 4.62 22.73
C PHE A 203 -10.43 3.84 24.02
N ASN A 204 -9.60 4.38 24.88
CA ASN A 204 -9.62 3.93 26.28
C ASN A 204 -10.86 4.54 26.96
N ASP A 205 -11.67 3.70 27.62
CA ASP A 205 -12.92 4.14 28.24
C ASP A 205 -12.75 5.29 29.23
N SER A 206 -11.60 5.35 29.90
CA SER A 206 -11.26 6.48 30.79
C SER A 206 -11.19 7.84 30.08
N ASN A 207 -11.05 7.86 28.75
CA ASN A 207 -10.92 9.09 27.98
C ASN A 207 -12.24 9.57 27.34
N VAL A 208 -13.26 8.70 27.27
CA VAL A 208 -14.53 9.03 26.60
C VAL A 208 -15.23 10.21 27.26
N GLN A 209 -15.27 10.21 28.60
CA GLN A 209 -15.86 11.33 29.37
C GLN A 209 -15.12 12.66 29.14
N ASN A 210 -13.77 12.61 29.08
CA ASN A 210 -12.96 13.80 28.82
C ASN A 210 -13.22 14.34 27.41
N MET A 211 -13.40 13.46 26.44
CA MET A 211 -13.70 13.80 25.06
C MET A 211 -15.12 14.39 24.93
N ALA A 212 -16.10 13.82 25.60
CA ALA A 212 -17.46 14.36 25.63
C ALA A 212 -17.47 15.80 26.16
N ASN A 213 -16.79 16.02 27.29
CA ASN A 213 -16.66 17.36 27.85
C ASN A 213 -15.98 18.35 26.88
N LEU A 214 -15.01 17.89 26.08
CA LEU A 214 -14.34 18.71 25.07
C LEU A 214 -15.26 19.08 23.91
N LEU A 215 -16.15 18.16 23.51
CA LEU A 215 -17.16 18.42 22.48
C LEU A 215 -18.35 19.22 22.97
N GLY A 216 -18.51 19.36 24.29
CA GLY A 216 -19.63 20.04 24.91
C GLY A 216 -20.85 19.16 25.11
N ASP A 217 -20.66 17.84 25.00
CA ASP A 217 -21.70 16.83 25.20
C ASP A 217 -21.76 16.41 26.68
N ASP A 218 -22.97 16.22 27.19
CA ASP A 218 -23.20 15.81 28.58
C ASP A 218 -23.62 14.31 28.60
N ILE A 219 -22.68 13.45 29.03
CA ILE A 219 -22.91 12.01 29.16
C ILE A 219 -23.52 11.69 30.55
N SER A 220 -24.13 12.63 31.24
CA SER A 220 -24.65 12.45 32.61
C SER A 220 -25.86 11.50 32.71
N ASN A 221 -26.31 10.93 31.62
CA ASN A 221 -27.41 9.95 31.61
C ASN A 221 -26.86 8.53 31.91
N GLU A 222 -27.59 7.80 32.77
CA GLU A 222 -27.27 6.42 33.17
C GLU A 222 -27.33 5.40 32.00
N ASP A 223 -27.59 5.86 30.78
CA ASP A 223 -27.69 5.05 29.56
C ASP A 223 -26.45 5.18 28.68
N ASP A 224 -25.94 4.07 28.15
CA ASP A 224 -24.82 3.99 27.18
C ASP A 224 -25.08 4.80 25.89
N SER A 225 -26.29 5.30 25.67
CA SER A 225 -26.70 6.02 24.47
C SER A 225 -25.91 7.32 24.23
N GLY A 226 -25.58 8.07 25.28
CA GLY A 226 -24.78 9.28 25.18
C GLY A 226 -23.32 9.00 24.83
N GLU A 227 -22.77 7.94 25.39
CA GLU A 227 -21.42 7.49 25.10
C GLU A 227 -21.28 6.98 23.65
N ILE A 228 -22.28 6.24 23.17
CA ILE A 228 -22.36 5.81 21.77
C ILE A 228 -22.38 6.99 20.82
N GLU A 229 -23.17 8.03 21.08
CA GLU A 229 -23.27 9.22 20.26
C GLU A 229 -21.93 9.94 20.17
N VAL A 230 -21.27 10.16 21.31
CA VAL A 230 -19.93 10.76 21.38
C VAL A 230 -18.91 9.95 20.61
N LEU A 231 -18.84 8.63 20.79
CA LEU A 231 -17.92 7.75 20.07
C LEU A 231 -18.15 7.78 18.56
N MET A 232 -19.40 7.82 18.11
CA MET A 232 -19.76 7.90 16.69
C MET A 232 -19.37 9.24 16.08
N ASP A 233 -19.59 10.34 16.77
CA ASP A 233 -19.29 11.69 16.29
C ASP A 233 -17.78 11.93 16.21
N ILE A 234 -17.05 11.54 17.24
CA ILE A 234 -15.58 11.59 17.22
C ILE A 234 -15.03 10.76 16.08
N SER A 235 -15.53 9.51 15.93
CA SER A 235 -15.08 8.62 14.86
C SER A 235 -15.34 9.21 13.47
N ASN A 236 -16.45 9.87 13.26
CA ASN A 236 -16.74 10.57 12.00
C ASN A 236 -15.74 11.68 11.73
N ILE A 237 -15.42 12.49 12.72
CA ILE A 237 -14.47 13.61 12.61
C ILE A 237 -13.06 13.08 12.33
N LEU A 238 -12.58 12.13 13.14
CA LEU A 238 -11.21 11.61 13.07
C LEU A 238 -10.95 10.82 11.79
N ILE A 239 -11.80 9.85 11.50
CA ILE A 239 -11.67 9.04 10.28
C ILE A 239 -11.87 9.93 9.05
N GLY A 240 -12.84 10.85 9.09
CA GLY A 240 -13.08 11.79 8.00
C GLY A 240 -11.86 12.66 7.70
N ALA A 241 -11.23 13.23 8.72
CA ALA A 241 -10.02 14.05 8.57
C ALA A 241 -8.87 13.24 7.98
N CYS A 242 -8.65 12.02 8.46
CA CYS A 242 -7.59 11.13 7.97
C CYS A 242 -7.84 10.68 6.52
N LEU A 243 -9.04 10.23 6.19
CA LEU A 243 -9.40 9.83 4.82
C LEU A 243 -9.35 10.99 3.83
N ASN A 244 -9.70 12.20 4.24
CA ASN A 244 -9.56 13.40 3.41
C ASN A 244 -8.08 13.72 3.13
N ALA A 245 -7.22 13.61 4.14
CA ALA A 245 -5.79 13.79 3.97
C ALA A 245 -5.19 12.73 3.02
N LEU A 246 -5.54 11.46 3.19
CA LEU A 246 -5.16 10.37 2.28
C LEU A 246 -5.71 10.59 0.86
N SER A 247 -6.96 11.06 0.73
CA SER A 247 -7.57 11.40 -0.56
C SER A 247 -6.73 12.41 -1.34
N THR A 248 -6.24 13.44 -0.65
CA THR A 248 -5.40 14.48 -1.23
C THR A 248 -4.05 13.91 -1.67
N GLN A 249 -3.41 13.10 -0.83
CA GLN A 249 -2.09 12.51 -1.12
C GLN A 249 -2.13 11.48 -2.25
N LEU A 250 -3.20 10.71 -2.36
CA LEU A 250 -3.39 9.68 -3.38
C LEU A 250 -4.13 10.15 -4.63
N ASN A 251 -4.61 11.40 -4.63
CA ASN A 251 -5.49 11.96 -5.67
C ASN A 251 -6.66 11.02 -5.99
N VAL A 252 -7.35 10.58 -4.97
CA VAL A 252 -8.53 9.73 -5.06
C VAL A 252 -9.66 10.31 -4.22
N LYS A 253 -10.87 9.87 -4.46
CA LYS A 253 -12.01 10.21 -3.61
C LYS A 253 -12.49 8.94 -2.91
N PHE A 254 -12.29 8.87 -1.59
CA PHE A 254 -12.84 7.78 -0.80
C PHE A 254 -14.34 7.94 -0.57
N THR A 255 -15.05 6.84 -0.77
CA THR A 255 -16.42 6.68 -0.29
C THR A 255 -16.37 5.80 0.94
N HIS A 256 -17.11 6.15 1.97
CA HIS A 256 -17.16 5.44 3.24
C HIS A 256 -18.62 5.26 3.71
N ASN A 257 -18.86 4.19 4.45
CA ASN A 257 -20.15 3.92 5.10
C ASN A 257 -20.25 4.66 6.46
N SER A 258 -21.39 4.52 7.12
CA SER A 258 -21.54 4.98 8.50
C SER A 258 -20.62 4.18 9.42
N PRO A 259 -20.10 4.80 10.50
CA PRO A 259 -19.31 4.08 11.50
C PRO A 259 -20.16 2.99 12.16
N ILE A 260 -19.49 1.94 12.62
CA ILE A 260 -20.08 0.80 13.31
C ILE A 260 -19.30 0.58 14.60
N ILE A 261 -20.01 0.47 15.72
CA ILE A 261 -19.39 0.09 17.00
C ILE A 261 -19.02 -1.39 16.93
N LEU A 262 -17.74 -1.70 17.11
CA LEU A 262 -17.26 -3.08 17.19
C LEU A 262 -17.49 -3.68 18.57
N GLY A 263 -17.38 -2.87 19.61
CA GLY A 263 -17.64 -3.20 20.99
C GLY A 263 -17.37 -2.02 21.90
N MET A 264 -17.90 -2.09 23.12
CA MET A 264 -17.71 -1.11 24.18
C MET A 264 -17.29 -1.84 25.45
N HIS A 265 -16.41 -1.23 26.23
CA HIS A 265 -15.93 -1.77 27.51
C HIS A 265 -15.39 -3.20 27.42
N CYS A 266 -14.72 -3.51 26.31
CA CYS A 266 -14.20 -4.83 26.01
C CYS A 266 -12.66 -4.86 26.02
N ASP A 267 -12.10 -6.06 26.16
CA ASP A 267 -10.70 -6.27 25.89
C ASP A 267 -10.39 -6.11 24.39
N LEU A 268 -9.26 -5.53 24.06
CA LEU A 268 -8.85 -5.30 22.66
C LEU A 268 -8.82 -6.60 21.83
N TYR A 269 -8.44 -7.70 22.44
CA TYR A 269 -8.45 -9.02 21.80
C TYR A 269 -9.84 -9.41 21.29
N ASP A 270 -10.86 -9.24 22.13
CA ASP A 270 -12.26 -9.57 21.77
C ASP A 270 -12.78 -8.67 20.64
N LEU A 271 -12.41 -7.38 20.67
CA LEU A 271 -12.79 -6.41 19.65
C LEU A 271 -12.22 -6.75 18.26
N MET A 272 -11.00 -7.28 18.22
CA MET A 272 -10.29 -7.53 16.96
C MET A 272 -10.50 -8.94 16.39
N GLN A 273 -11.02 -9.89 17.16
CA GLN A 273 -11.18 -11.30 16.76
C GLN A 273 -12.02 -11.49 15.49
N GLY A 274 -13.03 -10.65 15.28
CA GLY A 274 -13.90 -10.68 14.11
C GLY A 274 -13.32 -10.01 12.86
N GLN A 275 -12.36 -9.10 13.01
CA GLN A 275 -11.86 -8.24 11.92
C GLN A 275 -10.61 -8.81 11.25
N THR A 276 -9.67 -9.31 12.03
CA THR A 276 -8.37 -9.76 11.54
C THR A 276 -8.43 -11.06 10.74
N SER A 277 -9.45 -11.90 10.95
CA SER A 277 -9.62 -13.16 10.20
C SER A 277 -10.01 -12.99 8.73
N ARG A 278 -10.33 -11.76 8.30
CA ARG A 278 -10.76 -11.46 6.92
C ARG A 278 -9.62 -11.39 5.92
N TRP A 279 -8.40 -11.11 6.38
CA TRP A 279 -7.23 -10.87 5.53
C TRP A 279 -6.05 -11.74 5.94
N ASN A 280 -5.34 -12.32 4.98
CA ASN A 280 -4.13 -13.09 5.25
C ASN A 280 -2.94 -12.18 5.60
N LYS A 281 -2.79 -11.07 4.87
CA LYS A 281 -1.77 -10.04 5.06
C LYS A 281 -2.41 -8.67 4.87
N VAL A 282 -1.97 -7.68 5.64
CA VAL A 282 -2.54 -6.35 5.67
C VAL A 282 -1.45 -5.30 5.87
N LEU A 283 -1.55 -4.18 5.17
CA LEU A 283 -0.83 -2.96 5.52
C LEU A 283 -1.56 -2.31 6.69
N ALA A 284 -0.91 -2.24 7.83
CA ALA A 284 -1.39 -1.57 9.03
C ALA A 284 -0.66 -0.23 9.20
N ILE A 285 -1.42 0.86 9.32
CA ILE A 285 -0.94 2.20 9.66
C ILE A 285 -1.60 2.57 10.98
N GLU A 286 -0.79 2.66 12.02
CA GLU A 286 -1.20 3.01 13.36
C GLU A 286 -0.78 4.45 13.68
N ILE A 287 -1.73 5.25 14.10
CA ILE A 287 -1.54 6.66 14.45
C ILE A 287 -2.10 6.89 15.85
N ALA A 288 -1.21 7.17 16.79
CA ALA A 288 -1.62 7.56 18.14
C ALA A 288 -1.82 9.07 18.17
N TYR A 289 -2.96 9.53 18.69
CA TYR A 289 -3.26 10.92 18.90
C TYR A 289 -3.36 11.22 20.40
N ALA A 290 -2.88 12.37 20.81
CA ALA A 290 -3.02 12.79 22.20
C ALA A 290 -3.40 14.27 22.31
N ILE A 291 -4.22 14.58 23.33
CA ILE A 291 -4.54 15.94 23.77
C ILE A 291 -4.17 16.03 25.25
N SER A 292 -2.89 16.25 25.52
CA SER A 292 -2.30 16.14 26.86
C SER A 292 -2.99 17.06 27.88
N LYS A 293 -3.43 18.25 27.46
CA LYS A 293 -4.16 19.20 28.31
C LYS A 293 -5.43 18.59 28.93
N HIS A 294 -6.07 17.67 28.24
CA HIS A 294 -7.32 17.03 28.66
C HIS A 294 -7.14 15.58 29.06
N ASN A 295 -5.89 15.08 29.07
CA ASN A 295 -5.57 13.67 29.31
C ASN A 295 -6.35 12.71 28.42
N ILE A 296 -6.44 13.06 27.12
CA ILE A 296 -7.12 12.27 26.09
C ILE A 296 -6.07 11.64 25.20
N ASN A 297 -6.18 10.35 24.95
CA ASN A 297 -5.43 9.63 23.95
C ASN A 297 -6.34 8.61 23.25
N PHE A 298 -6.11 8.41 21.95
CA PHE A 298 -6.82 7.43 21.14
C PHE A 298 -5.92 6.99 19.98
N GLU A 299 -6.21 5.84 19.45
CA GLU A 299 -5.45 5.26 18.35
C GLU A 299 -6.34 5.11 17.12
N LEU A 300 -5.82 5.54 15.97
CA LEU A 300 -6.43 5.29 14.66
C LEU A 300 -5.60 4.23 13.94
N LEU A 301 -6.22 3.12 13.63
CA LEU A 301 -5.66 2.03 12.86
C LEU A 301 -6.28 2.00 11.47
N LEU A 302 -5.47 2.18 10.42
CA LEU A 302 -5.89 2.02 9.04
C LEU A 302 -5.39 0.68 8.53
N LEU A 303 -6.30 -0.16 8.05
CA LEU A 303 -6.02 -1.49 7.54
C LEU A 303 -6.34 -1.53 6.04
N ILE A 304 -5.32 -1.85 5.23
CA ILE A 304 -5.46 -1.99 3.78
C ILE A 304 -5.05 -3.42 3.39
N PRO A 305 -5.94 -4.21 2.77
CA PRO A 305 -5.63 -5.57 2.33
C PRO A 305 -4.42 -5.62 1.40
N ASP A 306 -3.60 -6.66 1.51
CA ASP A 306 -2.39 -6.87 0.70
C ASP A 306 -2.63 -6.73 -0.82
N LYS A 307 -3.75 -7.22 -1.32
CA LYS A 307 -4.15 -7.09 -2.74
C LYS A 307 -4.23 -5.65 -3.24
N ASP A 308 -4.47 -4.68 -2.36
CA ASP A 308 -4.65 -3.27 -2.70
C ASP A 308 -3.38 -2.43 -2.42
N VAL A 309 -2.38 -3.01 -1.73
CA VAL A 309 -1.12 -2.34 -1.34
C VAL A 309 -0.35 -1.82 -2.55
N ASP A 310 -0.21 -2.64 -3.60
CA ASP A 310 0.47 -2.22 -4.83
C ASP A 310 -0.28 -1.08 -5.53
N THR A 311 -1.60 -1.06 -5.48
CA THR A 311 -2.40 0.03 -6.05
C THR A 311 -2.15 1.34 -5.32
N VAL A 312 -2.07 1.31 -3.98
CA VAL A 312 -1.75 2.50 -3.17
C VAL A 312 -0.33 2.98 -3.47
N PHE A 313 0.65 2.07 -3.48
CA PHE A 313 2.04 2.39 -3.76
C PHE A 313 2.22 3.04 -5.15
N ASN A 314 1.65 2.44 -6.19
CA ASN A 314 1.75 2.98 -7.55
C ASN A 314 1.14 4.38 -7.68
N ARG A 315 0.05 4.66 -6.96
CA ARG A 315 -0.54 6.00 -6.92
C ARG A 315 0.35 7.03 -6.22
N LEU A 316 1.00 6.65 -5.12
CA LEU A 316 1.96 7.51 -4.42
C LEU A 316 3.13 7.90 -5.32
N VAL A 317 3.70 6.92 -6.00
CA VAL A 317 4.85 7.14 -6.89
C VAL A 317 4.47 8.00 -8.09
N PHE A 318 3.27 7.78 -8.67
CA PHE A 318 2.76 8.58 -9.80
C PHE A 318 2.58 10.06 -9.43
N GLN A 319 2.13 10.35 -8.22
CA GLN A 319 1.95 11.73 -7.75
C GLN A 319 3.27 12.47 -7.50
N LYS A 320 4.27 11.78 -6.95
CA LYS A 320 5.60 12.37 -6.73
C LYS A 320 6.30 12.72 -8.04
N GLY A 321 6.08 11.96 -9.12
CA GLY A 321 6.62 12.23 -10.45
C GLY A 321 5.97 13.43 -11.16
N GLY A 322 4.70 13.74 -10.87
CA GLY A 322 3.97 14.86 -11.50
C GLY A 322 4.16 16.24 -10.84
N LEU A 323 4.89 16.34 -9.74
CA LEU A 323 5.17 17.61 -9.04
C LEU A 323 6.51 18.26 -9.43
N ASN A 324 7.27 17.63 -10.33
CA ASN A 324 8.58 18.12 -10.79
C ASN A 324 8.57 18.60 -12.27
N GLU A 325 7.41 18.94 -12.84
CA GLU A 325 7.31 19.65 -14.12
C GLU A 325 6.98 21.13 -13.95
#